data_3e2d4a627cea88a1a0dd6e19b5e93800
#
_entry.id   3e2d4a627cea88a1a0dd6e19b5e93800
#
_cell.length_a   1.000
_cell.length_b   1.000
_cell.length_c   1.000
_cell.angle_alpha   90.00
_cell.angle_beta   90.00
_cell.angle_gamma   90.00
#
_symmetry.space_group_name_H-M   'P 1'
#
loop_
_entity.id
_entity.type
_entity.pdbx_description
1 polymer ?
#
loop_
_entity_poly.entity_id
_entity_poly.type
_entity_poly.pdbx_seq_one_letter_code
_entity_poly.pdbx_strand_id
1 'polypeptide(L)'
;MRIEIRKDGNSTAVLISFDMDCSKFGSSYERNKFFRGLYGWEQVIKKNNSVYHYHREGVMNEVPHIKVDNSVFIVAMEEMQRVLDYFDGWENKVHWKTFQVLLTPDEVRLLEKKANESDLSEE
;
A
#
# COMPACT_ATOMS: atom_id res chain seq x y z
N MET A 1 -4.61 6.21 -13.04
CA MET A 1 -4.96 4.83 -12.62
C MET A 1 -5.90 4.22 -13.66
N ARG A 2 -5.65 2.99 -13.99
CA ARG A 2 -6.44 2.27 -14.98
C ARG A 2 -7.02 1.00 -14.35
N ILE A 3 -8.34 0.81 -14.48
CA ILE A 3 -9.02 -0.40 -14.04
C ILE A 3 -9.56 -1.09 -15.27
N GLU A 4 -9.24 -2.36 -15.45
CA GLU A 4 -9.71 -3.14 -16.57
C GLU A 4 -11.18 -3.50 -16.39
N ILE A 5 -12.01 -3.14 -17.38
CA ILE A 5 -13.44 -3.44 -17.38
C ILE A 5 -13.71 -4.60 -18.33
N ARG A 6 -14.35 -5.65 -17.81
CA ARG A 6 -14.69 -6.83 -18.58
C ARG A 6 -15.99 -6.59 -19.38
N LYS A 7 -16.21 -7.42 -20.42
CA LYS A 7 -17.38 -7.34 -21.27
C LYS A 7 -18.72 -7.52 -20.53
N ASP A 8 -18.68 -8.19 -19.39
CA ASP A 8 -19.89 -8.39 -18.55
C ASP A 8 -20.16 -7.21 -17.61
N GLY A 9 -19.42 -6.13 -17.73
CA GLY A 9 -19.57 -4.94 -16.89
C GLY A 9 -18.84 -5.02 -15.55
N ASN A 10 -18.16 -6.12 -15.25
CA ASN A 10 -17.38 -6.26 -14.04
C ASN A 10 -15.97 -5.71 -14.25
N SER A 11 -15.38 -5.19 -13.19
CA SER A 11 -14.01 -4.69 -13.20
C SER A 11 -13.12 -5.59 -12.37
N THR A 12 -11.87 -5.77 -12.78
CA THR A 12 -10.92 -6.62 -12.07
C THR A 12 -9.79 -5.79 -11.48
N ALA A 13 -9.32 -6.24 -10.33
CA ALA A 13 -8.18 -5.66 -9.64
C ALA A 13 -7.41 -6.80 -8.98
N VAL A 14 -6.38 -6.46 -8.22
CA VAL A 14 -5.53 -7.46 -7.55
C VAL A 14 -5.63 -7.26 -6.05
N LEU A 15 -5.96 -8.33 -5.34
CA LEU A 15 -5.86 -8.37 -3.90
C LEU A 15 -4.46 -8.89 -3.56
N ILE A 16 -3.73 -8.16 -2.74
CA ILE A 16 -2.41 -8.54 -2.26
C ILE A 16 -2.52 -8.86 -0.79
N SER A 17 -2.12 -10.07 -0.42
CA SER A 17 -2.06 -10.51 0.96
C SER A 17 -0.62 -10.84 1.29
N PHE A 18 -0.09 -10.29 2.37
CA PHE A 18 1.28 -10.59 2.79
C PHE A 18 1.34 -11.06 4.22
N ASP A 19 2.39 -11.78 4.52
CA ASP A 19 2.68 -12.30 5.85
C ASP A 19 4.15 -12.12 6.14
N MET A 20 4.46 -11.84 7.40
CA MET A 20 5.83 -11.63 7.84
C MET A 20 6.35 -12.88 8.54
N ASP A 21 7.53 -13.32 8.13
CA ASP A 21 8.24 -14.37 8.86
C ASP A 21 8.99 -13.74 10.02
N CYS A 22 8.33 -13.68 11.17
CA CYS A 22 8.88 -13.01 12.35
C CYS A 22 10.20 -13.60 12.82
N SER A 23 10.48 -14.88 12.52
CA SER A 23 11.73 -15.51 12.90
C SER A 23 12.93 -14.95 12.14
N LYS A 24 12.69 -14.34 10.98
CA LYS A 24 13.74 -13.78 10.12
C LYS A 24 13.98 -12.28 10.34
N PHE A 25 13.10 -11.63 11.11
CA PHE A 25 13.32 -10.24 11.49
C PHE A 25 14.23 -10.19 12.73
N GLY A 26 15.24 -9.37 12.67
CA GLY A 26 16.24 -9.29 13.75
C GLY A 26 15.74 -8.59 15.00
N SER A 27 14.70 -7.75 14.90
CA SER A 27 14.21 -6.98 16.02
C SER A 27 12.84 -6.36 15.72
N SER A 28 12.19 -5.84 16.76
CA SER A 28 10.98 -5.04 16.61
C SER A 28 11.24 -3.79 15.78
N TYR A 29 12.42 -3.23 15.87
CA TYR A 29 12.83 -2.07 15.08
C TYR A 29 12.79 -2.37 13.58
N GLU A 30 13.29 -3.54 13.18
CA GLU A 30 13.29 -3.94 11.78
C GLU A 30 11.87 -4.13 11.25
N ARG A 31 10.98 -4.74 12.04
CA ARG A 31 9.57 -4.88 11.68
C ARG A 31 8.90 -3.53 11.52
N ASN A 32 9.16 -2.62 12.45
CA ASN A 32 8.61 -1.25 12.38
C ASN A 32 9.13 -0.52 11.15
N LYS A 33 10.39 -0.73 10.78
CA LYS A 33 10.98 -0.15 9.58
C LYS A 33 10.25 -0.63 8.31
N PHE A 34 9.89 -1.91 8.27
CA PHE A 34 9.11 -2.46 7.16
C PHE A 34 7.75 -1.75 7.04
N PHE A 35 7.01 -1.65 8.14
CA PHE A 35 5.68 -1.02 8.13
C PHE A 35 5.75 0.48 7.84
N ARG A 36 6.76 1.16 8.33
CA ARG A 36 6.97 2.58 8.03
C ARG A 36 7.25 2.80 6.55
N GLY A 37 8.05 1.96 5.94
CA GLY A 37 8.34 2.05 4.52
C GLY A 37 7.12 1.69 3.65
N LEU A 38 6.25 0.83 4.14
CA LEU A 38 5.04 0.43 3.42
C LEU A 38 3.92 1.47 3.58
N TYR A 39 3.60 1.86 4.80
CA TYR A 39 2.43 2.70 5.10
C TYR A 39 2.74 4.15 5.42
N GLY A 40 4.01 4.51 5.55
CA GLY A 40 4.40 5.84 6.00
C GLY A 40 4.33 5.97 7.51
N TRP A 41 4.76 7.10 8.02
CA TRP A 41 4.77 7.37 9.45
C TRP A 41 4.94 8.85 9.71
N GLU A 42 4.58 9.27 10.91
CA GLU A 42 4.75 10.63 11.35
C GLU A 42 6.02 10.73 12.22
N GLN A 43 6.95 11.57 11.79
CA GLN A 43 8.19 11.82 12.54
C GLN A 43 7.99 13.05 13.42
N VAL A 44 8.27 12.91 14.70
CA VAL A 44 8.20 14.01 15.66
C VAL A 44 9.62 14.40 16.06
N ILE A 45 9.98 15.67 15.84
CA ILE A 45 11.29 16.20 16.18
C ILE A 45 11.11 17.33 17.18
N LYS A 46 11.76 17.21 18.34
CA LYS A 46 11.82 18.27 19.36
C LYS A 46 13.10 19.04 19.21
N LYS A 47 12.98 20.36 19.00
CA LYS A 47 14.14 21.21 18.80
C LYS A 47 13.84 22.61 19.36
N ASN A 48 14.71 23.12 20.22
CA ASN A 48 14.63 24.49 20.78
C ASN A 48 13.27 24.78 21.44
N ASN A 49 12.75 23.83 22.22
CA ASN A 49 11.46 23.91 22.91
C ASN A 49 10.24 23.90 21.97
N SER A 50 10.47 23.64 20.68
CA SER A 50 9.41 23.48 19.67
C SER A 50 9.30 22.03 19.25
N VAL A 51 8.07 21.64 18.88
CA VAL A 51 7.79 20.27 18.40
C VAL A 51 7.41 20.39 16.92
N TYR A 52 8.12 19.66 16.08
CA TYR A 52 7.88 19.63 14.65
C TYR A 52 7.38 18.25 14.25
N HIS A 53 6.33 18.22 13.43
CA HIS A 53 5.74 17.00 12.91
C HIS A 53 6.00 16.92 11.41
N TYR A 54 6.60 15.81 10.98
CA TYR A 54 6.89 15.56 9.56
C TYR A 54 6.23 14.27 9.14
N HIS A 55 5.42 14.32 8.09
CA HIS A 55 4.86 13.13 7.49
C HIS A 55 5.87 12.50 6.55
N ARG A 56 6.15 11.21 6.76
CA ARG A 56 7.04 10.44 5.89
C ARG A 56 6.21 9.47 5.07
N GLU A 57 6.31 9.59 3.76
CA GLU A 57 5.54 8.77 2.83
C GLU A 57 6.02 7.32 2.80
N GLY A 58 5.06 6.40 2.74
CA GLY A 58 5.33 5.00 2.44
C GLY A 58 4.86 4.65 1.03
N VAL A 59 5.17 3.44 0.59
CA VAL A 59 4.78 2.99 -0.75
C VAL A 59 3.27 3.10 -0.97
N MET A 60 2.47 2.70 0.02
CA MET A 60 1.02 2.70 -0.12
C MET A 60 0.40 4.09 -0.11
N ASN A 61 1.12 5.12 0.31
CA ASN A 61 0.66 6.50 0.18
C ASN A 61 0.66 6.95 -1.28
N GLU A 62 1.54 6.37 -2.09
CA GLU A 62 1.65 6.69 -3.51
C GLU A 62 0.81 5.77 -4.40
N VAL A 63 0.34 4.66 -3.84
CA VAL A 63 -0.45 3.67 -4.58
C VAL A 63 -1.90 3.74 -4.11
N PRO A 64 -2.84 4.12 -5.00
CA PRO A 64 -4.26 4.07 -4.66
C PRO A 64 -4.66 2.64 -4.31
N HIS A 65 -5.33 2.46 -3.18
CA HIS A 65 -5.68 1.12 -2.73
C HIS A 65 -6.92 1.12 -1.83
N ILE A 66 -7.52 -0.04 -1.70
CA ILE A 66 -8.59 -0.31 -0.73
C ILE A 66 -8.01 -1.23 0.33
N LYS A 67 -7.93 -0.74 1.56
CA LYS A 67 -7.40 -1.54 2.67
C LYS A 67 -8.50 -2.47 3.19
N VAL A 68 -8.25 -3.77 3.09
CA VAL A 68 -9.16 -4.79 3.60
C VAL A 68 -8.81 -5.15 5.03
N ASP A 69 -7.52 -5.27 5.32
CA ASP A 69 -6.98 -5.56 6.65
C ASP A 69 -5.55 -5.01 6.69
N ASN A 70 -4.88 -5.13 7.84
CA ASN A 70 -3.51 -4.62 8.00
C ASN A 70 -2.51 -5.25 7.02
N SER A 71 -2.76 -6.47 6.59
CA SER A 71 -1.89 -7.21 5.67
C SER A 71 -2.57 -7.55 4.35
N VAL A 72 -3.71 -6.93 4.06
CA VAL A 72 -4.51 -7.25 2.88
C VAL A 72 -5.05 -5.97 2.28
N PHE A 73 -4.77 -5.74 1.00
CA PHE A 73 -5.30 -4.57 0.29
C PHE A 73 -5.50 -4.89 -1.19
N ILE A 74 -6.33 -4.08 -1.83
CA ILE A 74 -6.68 -4.20 -3.24
C ILE A 74 -6.09 -3.02 -3.99
N VAL A 75 -5.42 -3.29 -5.11
CA VAL A 75 -4.83 -2.28 -5.99
C VAL A 75 -5.25 -2.53 -7.43
N ALA A 76 -5.15 -1.50 -8.27
CA ALA A 76 -5.28 -1.69 -9.71
C ALA A 76 -4.16 -2.57 -10.22
N MET A 77 -4.41 -3.32 -11.30
CA MET A 77 -3.43 -4.28 -11.83
C MET A 77 -2.11 -3.62 -12.18
N GLU A 78 -2.14 -2.41 -12.69
CA GLU A 78 -0.93 -1.66 -13.08
C GLU A 78 -0.08 -1.22 -11.89
N GLU A 79 -0.66 -1.19 -10.69
CA GLU A 79 0.07 -0.77 -9.48
C GLU A 79 0.66 -1.95 -8.69
N MET A 80 0.30 -3.17 -9.07
CA MET A 80 0.74 -4.37 -8.36
C MET A 80 2.26 -4.48 -8.30
N GLN A 81 2.94 -4.27 -9.42
CA GLN A 81 4.39 -4.48 -9.49
C GLN A 81 5.14 -3.55 -8.54
N ARG A 82 4.65 -2.33 -8.38
CA ARG A 82 5.26 -1.34 -7.50
C ARG A 82 5.26 -1.82 -6.04
N VAL A 83 4.17 -2.44 -5.62
CA VAL A 83 4.05 -3.00 -4.26
C VAL A 83 4.95 -4.22 -4.11
N LEU A 84 4.94 -5.12 -5.11
CA LEU A 84 5.75 -6.33 -5.06
C LEU A 84 7.24 -6.02 -5.06
N ASP A 85 7.66 -4.97 -5.75
CA ASP A 85 9.07 -4.53 -5.74
C ASP A 85 9.50 -4.12 -4.33
N TYR A 86 8.62 -3.50 -3.57
CA TYR A 86 8.90 -3.18 -2.17
C TYR A 86 9.10 -4.45 -1.35
N PHE A 87 8.22 -5.44 -1.52
CA PHE A 87 8.34 -6.71 -0.81
C PHE A 87 9.61 -7.47 -1.18
N ASP A 88 10.01 -7.42 -2.45
CA ASP A 88 11.23 -8.07 -2.93
C ASP A 88 12.47 -7.50 -2.23
N GLY A 89 12.46 -6.23 -1.89
CA GLY A 89 13.54 -5.60 -1.12
C GLY A 89 13.71 -6.16 0.29
N TRP A 90 12.71 -6.85 0.81
CA TRP A 90 12.76 -7.50 2.12
C TRP A 90 13.05 -9.00 2.02
N GLU A 91 13.37 -9.46 0.80
CA GLU A 91 13.79 -10.84 0.50
C GLU A 91 12.80 -11.88 1.03
N ASN A 92 13.29 -12.87 1.77
CA ASN A 92 12.47 -13.97 2.27
C ASN A 92 11.82 -13.68 3.64
N LYS A 93 11.92 -12.45 4.12
CA LYS A 93 11.30 -12.06 5.40
C LYS A 93 9.80 -11.79 5.26
N VAL A 94 9.35 -11.50 4.04
CA VAL A 94 7.95 -11.22 3.75
C VAL A 94 7.48 -12.16 2.65
N HIS A 95 6.39 -12.85 2.91
CA HIS A 95 5.74 -13.73 1.94
C HIS A 95 4.44 -13.09 1.49
N TRP A 96 4.15 -13.17 0.21
CA TRP A 96 2.95 -12.53 -0.33
C TRP A 96 2.25 -13.44 -1.33
N LYS A 97 0.95 -13.19 -1.47
CA LYS A 97 0.11 -13.86 -2.45
C LYS A 97 -0.75 -12.81 -3.14
N THR A 98 -1.04 -13.03 -4.41
CA THR A 98 -1.92 -12.15 -5.17
C THR A 98 -3.11 -12.95 -5.69
N PHE A 99 -4.26 -12.29 -5.70
CA PHE A 99 -5.49 -12.86 -6.23
C PHE A 99 -6.15 -11.83 -7.13
N GLN A 100 -6.61 -12.26 -8.28
CA GLN A 100 -7.43 -11.41 -9.13
C GLN A 100 -8.85 -11.40 -8.56
N VAL A 101 -9.41 -10.22 -8.36
CA VAL A 101 -10.73 -10.07 -7.75
C VAL A 101 -11.64 -9.23 -8.64
N LEU A 102 -12.93 -9.45 -8.54
CA LEU A 102 -13.94 -8.63 -9.21
C LEU A 102 -14.37 -7.52 -8.25
N LEU A 103 -14.43 -6.30 -8.77
CA LEU A 103 -14.87 -5.14 -8.00
C LEU A 103 -16.31 -4.78 -8.34
N THR A 104 -17.07 -4.39 -7.32
CA THR A 104 -18.37 -3.76 -7.53
C THR A 104 -18.17 -2.35 -8.08
N PRO A 105 -19.20 -1.73 -8.73
CA PRO A 105 -19.08 -0.35 -9.17
C PRO A 105 -18.73 0.64 -8.05
N ASP A 106 -19.20 0.39 -6.82
CA ASP A 106 -18.88 1.25 -5.68
C ASP A 106 -17.39 1.15 -5.31
N GLU A 107 -16.83 -0.06 -5.35
CA GLU A 107 -15.41 -0.27 -5.09
C GLU A 107 -14.54 0.36 -6.16
N VAL A 108 -14.95 0.29 -7.43
CA VAL A 108 -14.25 0.98 -8.53
C VAL A 108 -14.22 2.48 -8.28
N ARG A 109 -15.36 3.07 -7.93
CA ARG A 109 -15.46 4.50 -7.64
C ARG A 109 -14.57 4.91 -6.47
N LEU A 110 -14.52 4.09 -5.43
CA LEU A 110 -13.67 4.34 -4.27
C LEU A 110 -12.19 4.36 -4.66
N LEU A 111 -11.76 3.41 -5.47
CA LEU A 111 -10.38 3.30 -5.91
C LEU A 111 -10.00 4.46 -6.83
N GLU A 112 -10.89 4.84 -7.75
CA GLU A 112 -10.69 5.99 -8.64
C GLU A 112 -10.60 7.30 -7.85
N LYS A 113 -11.42 7.46 -6.82
CA LYS A 113 -11.38 8.63 -5.95
C LYS A 113 -10.02 8.75 -5.26
N LYS A 114 -9.49 7.66 -4.76
CA LYS A 114 -8.17 7.65 -4.13
C LYS A 114 -7.05 7.99 -5.11
N ALA A 115 -7.15 7.53 -6.35
CA ALA A 115 -6.20 7.87 -7.39
C ALA A 115 -6.22 9.38 -7.68
N ASN A 116 -7.40 9.98 -7.77
CA ASN A 116 -7.55 11.41 -8.01
C ASN A 116 -7.01 12.24 -6.84
N GLU A 117 -7.22 11.80 -5.62
CA GLU A 117 -6.67 12.46 -4.43
C GLU A 117 -5.15 12.44 -4.44
N SER A 118 -4.55 11.31 -4.84
CA SER A 118 -3.10 11.16 -4.99
C SER A 118 -2.55 12.13 -6.05
N ASP A 119 -3.22 12.21 -7.20
CA ASP A 119 -2.80 13.11 -8.29
C ASP A 119 -2.88 14.57 -7.85
N LEU A 120 -3.92 14.94 -7.12
CA LEU A 120 -4.09 16.29 -6.60
C LEU A 120 -3.02 16.65 -5.56
N SER A 121 -2.59 15.69 -4.77
CA SER A 121 -1.59 15.93 -3.73
C SER A 121 -0.18 16.12 -4.29
N GLU A 122 0.07 15.72 -5.52
CA GLU A 122 1.35 15.90 -6.20
C GLU A 122 1.53 17.30 -6.80
N GLU A 123 0.46 18.05 -6.90
CA GLU A 123 0.50 19.43 -7.36
C GLU A 123 0.80 20.37 -6.19
#